data_0f92d51095cc08326b696b6ffd7eb557
#
_entry.id   0f92d51095cc08326b696b6ffd7eb557
#
_cell.length_a   1.000
_cell.length_b   1.000
_cell.length_c   1.000
_cell.angle_alpha   90.00
_cell.angle_beta   90.00
_cell.angle_gamma   90.00
#
_symmetry.space_group_name_H-M   'P 1'
#
loop_
_entity.id
_entity.type
_entity.pdbx_description
1 polymer ?
#
loop_
_entity_poly.entity_id
_entity_poly.type
_entity_poly.pdbx_seq_one_letter_code
_entity_poly.pdbx_strand_id
1 'polypeptide(L)'
;MENLFRLRENGTNVRTELLAGLTTFMTTAYIIALNPNLLTNFDVGSALWNGVFMATCIASAIGMFCMAFLANKPFALAPGMGLNSFFAVVVGNIAAMTGMTYVASFQAALVIILVEGIVFIVLSIFNIREKIVDAIPLGVRLGIAPAIGIMLMNIGLGSNAGIYSETGGPFFMMRDFFGALTPSVAQGSMGSGYGPMILTVATAFIGLFVMVILAKRGVKAAVLLGMLVASVVYWAGDALFLGQNPFASLAGASFAPPFADMVETTLFKFNFSGFLQIGWFTAITLIITFCMIDMFDTIGTLVGTASRAGMVDDQGSMPNMKEALLSDAIGTVAGACSGTSTVTTFVESASGVEAGGRTGLTALTTGVLFLACIFIAPIAAIIPAAATSAALIYVGVLMLMGLKNVDFDDMDQMVPVSLMLIGMPVSGSIGHAIGLAMISYTVIKVFSGKAKEVSVLTYVISALFLLKFFLIV
;
A
#
# COMPACT_ATOMS: atom_id res chain seq x y z
N MET A 1 24.12 10.19 -19.89
CA MET A 1 23.76 9.88 -18.48
C MET A 1 24.41 10.84 -17.51
N GLU A 2 25.73 11.07 -17.62
CA GLU A 2 26.47 11.96 -16.71
C GLU A 2 25.85 13.37 -16.65
N ASN A 3 25.67 14.03 -17.78
CA ASN A 3 25.10 15.39 -17.85
C ASN A 3 23.59 15.44 -17.55
N LEU A 4 22.85 14.37 -17.84
CA LEU A 4 21.40 14.32 -17.65
C LEU A 4 21.04 14.26 -16.17
N PHE A 5 21.76 13.41 -15.41
CA PHE A 5 21.48 13.18 -13.99
C PHE A 5 22.46 13.92 -13.07
N ARG A 6 23.43 14.69 -13.62
CA ARG A 6 24.45 15.44 -12.85
C ARG A 6 25.17 14.56 -11.82
N LEU A 7 25.65 13.38 -12.25
CA LEU A 7 26.15 12.36 -11.34
C LEU A 7 27.32 12.86 -10.49
N ARG A 8 28.31 13.56 -11.10
CA ARG A 8 29.48 14.10 -10.39
C ARG A 8 29.12 15.17 -9.37
N GLU A 9 28.17 16.04 -9.72
CA GLU A 9 27.66 17.09 -8.82
C GLU A 9 27.01 16.48 -7.58
N ASN A 10 26.36 15.31 -7.73
CA ASN A 10 25.73 14.56 -6.65
C ASN A 10 26.66 13.52 -5.99
N GLY A 11 27.96 13.56 -6.28
CA GLY A 11 28.96 12.70 -5.64
C GLY A 11 28.82 11.20 -5.95
N THR A 12 28.25 10.84 -7.11
CA THR A 12 27.98 9.46 -7.50
C THR A 12 28.50 9.15 -8.91
N ASN A 13 28.31 7.93 -9.37
CA ASN A 13 28.68 7.45 -10.70
C ASN A 13 27.66 6.43 -11.24
N VAL A 14 27.72 6.17 -12.55
CA VAL A 14 26.75 5.28 -13.24
C VAL A 14 26.68 3.90 -12.57
N ARG A 15 27.81 3.30 -12.22
CA ARG A 15 27.84 1.94 -11.61
C ARG A 15 27.12 1.93 -10.25
N THR A 16 27.39 2.93 -9.43
CA THR A 16 26.77 3.06 -8.10
C THR A 16 25.27 3.25 -8.24
N GLU A 17 24.82 4.10 -9.15
CA GLU A 17 23.39 4.37 -9.39
C GLU A 17 22.65 3.12 -9.92
N LEU A 18 23.25 2.37 -10.85
CA LEU A 18 22.67 1.12 -11.35
C LEU A 18 22.55 0.06 -10.24
N LEU A 19 23.59 -0.09 -9.40
CA LEU A 19 23.55 -1.01 -8.26
C LEU A 19 22.52 -0.56 -7.22
N ALA A 20 22.41 0.73 -6.97
CA ALA A 20 21.41 1.30 -6.07
C ALA A 20 19.98 1.06 -6.62
N GLY A 21 19.76 1.25 -7.92
CA GLY A 21 18.48 0.95 -8.56
C GLY A 21 18.11 -0.53 -8.51
N LEU A 22 19.07 -1.43 -8.72
CA LEU A 22 18.86 -2.87 -8.53
C LEU A 22 18.53 -3.19 -7.06
N THR A 23 19.22 -2.57 -6.09
CA THR A 23 18.95 -2.76 -4.66
C THR A 23 17.53 -2.29 -4.32
N THR A 24 17.12 -1.12 -4.80
CA THR A 24 15.76 -0.60 -4.63
C THR A 24 14.73 -1.55 -5.25
N PHE A 25 14.96 -2.02 -6.47
CA PHE A 25 14.09 -2.98 -7.13
C PHE A 25 13.92 -4.25 -6.28
N MET A 26 15.00 -4.84 -5.80
CA MET A 26 14.93 -6.07 -4.97
C MET A 26 14.16 -5.87 -3.67
N THR A 27 14.13 -4.67 -3.12
CA THR A 27 13.36 -4.37 -1.91
C THR A 27 11.90 -4.05 -2.17
N THR A 28 11.56 -3.57 -3.38
CA THR A 28 10.19 -3.18 -3.76
C THR A 28 9.48 -4.21 -4.64
N ALA A 29 10.20 -5.17 -5.24
CA ALA A 29 9.65 -6.12 -6.21
C ALA A 29 8.51 -7.02 -5.68
N TYR A 30 8.40 -7.18 -4.36
CA TYR A 30 7.30 -7.92 -3.74
C TYR A 30 5.92 -7.35 -4.11
N ILE A 31 5.83 -6.04 -4.41
CA ILE A 31 4.58 -5.38 -4.77
C ILE A 31 3.98 -5.91 -6.07
N ILE A 32 4.83 -6.42 -6.97
CA ILE A 32 4.41 -6.93 -8.27
C ILE A 32 3.44 -8.12 -8.15
N ALA A 33 3.63 -8.96 -7.12
CA ALA A 33 2.71 -10.05 -6.81
C ALA A 33 1.66 -9.63 -5.77
N LEU A 34 2.04 -8.84 -4.78
CA LEU A 34 1.17 -8.51 -3.66
C LEU A 34 0.04 -7.55 -4.06
N ASN A 35 0.33 -6.55 -4.91
CA ASN A 35 -0.67 -5.56 -5.31
C ASN A 35 -1.84 -6.18 -6.10
N PRO A 36 -1.63 -6.97 -7.17
CA PRO A 36 -2.74 -7.59 -7.85
C PRO A 36 -3.52 -8.56 -6.96
N ASN A 37 -2.85 -9.33 -6.09
CA ASN A 37 -3.54 -10.20 -5.14
C ASN A 37 -4.50 -9.41 -4.25
N LEU A 38 -4.04 -8.30 -3.67
CA LEU A 38 -4.84 -7.49 -2.76
C LEU A 38 -6.00 -6.79 -3.48
N LEU A 39 -5.73 -6.19 -4.64
CA LEU A 39 -6.73 -5.41 -5.37
C LEU A 39 -7.81 -6.25 -6.05
N THR A 40 -7.56 -7.54 -6.28
CA THR A 40 -8.50 -8.46 -6.91
C THR A 40 -9.13 -9.45 -5.91
N ASN A 41 -9.02 -9.15 -4.62
CA ASN A 41 -9.49 -10.03 -3.56
C ASN A 41 -8.94 -11.46 -3.71
N PHE A 42 -7.65 -11.57 -4.04
CA PHE A 42 -6.90 -12.82 -4.22
C PHE A 42 -7.42 -13.75 -5.33
N ASP A 43 -8.16 -13.23 -6.31
CA ASP A 43 -8.60 -13.97 -7.51
C ASP A 43 -7.45 -14.06 -8.53
N VAL A 44 -6.42 -14.83 -8.14
CA VAL A 44 -5.16 -14.95 -8.87
C VAL A 44 -5.37 -15.62 -10.24
N GLY A 45 -4.82 -15.02 -11.29
CA GLY A 45 -4.89 -15.52 -12.65
C GLY A 45 -6.17 -15.14 -13.40
N SER A 46 -7.10 -14.41 -12.78
CA SER A 46 -8.24 -13.82 -13.47
C SER A 46 -7.80 -12.73 -14.47
N ALA A 47 -8.65 -12.39 -15.42
CA ALA A 47 -8.39 -11.28 -16.35
C ALA A 47 -8.17 -9.95 -15.61
N LEU A 48 -8.92 -9.70 -14.52
CA LEU A 48 -8.71 -8.52 -13.68
C LEU A 48 -7.34 -8.57 -12.99
N TRP A 49 -6.93 -9.72 -12.44
CA TRP A 49 -5.62 -9.89 -11.80
C TRP A 49 -4.49 -9.60 -12.79
N ASN A 50 -4.58 -10.16 -14.00
CA ASN A 50 -3.62 -9.92 -15.08
C ASN A 50 -3.55 -8.44 -15.46
N GLY A 51 -4.70 -7.77 -15.56
CA GLY A 51 -4.81 -6.34 -15.82
C GLY A 51 -4.13 -5.49 -14.73
N VAL A 52 -4.40 -5.80 -13.45
CA VAL A 52 -3.79 -5.10 -12.30
C VAL A 52 -2.29 -5.38 -12.20
N PHE A 53 -1.84 -6.61 -12.49
CA PHE A 53 -0.42 -6.94 -12.56
C PHE A 53 0.31 -6.07 -13.59
N MET A 54 -0.23 -5.97 -14.79
CA MET A 54 0.31 -5.11 -15.86
C MET A 54 0.30 -3.64 -15.44
N ALA A 55 -0.82 -3.17 -14.87
CA ALA A 55 -0.97 -1.81 -14.37
C ALA A 55 0.06 -1.48 -13.29
N THR A 56 0.33 -2.42 -12.37
CA THR A 56 1.34 -2.27 -11.31
C THR A 56 2.72 -2.01 -11.90
N CYS A 57 3.14 -2.80 -12.88
CA CYS A 57 4.45 -2.65 -13.51
C CYS A 57 4.55 -1.34 -14.31
N ILE A 58 3.52 -1.03 -15.12
CA ILE A 58 3.52 0.13 -16.03
C ILE A 58 3.41 1.44 -15.24
N ALA A 59 2.45 1.54 -14.33
CA ALA A 59 2.25 2.77 -13.55
C ALA A 59 3.44 3.09 -12.64
N SER A 60 4.03 2.06 -12.00
CA SER A 60 5.27 2.23 -11.23
C SER A 60 6.40 2.75 -12.09
N ALA A 61 6.59 2.18 -13.28
CA ALA A 61 7.63 2.62 -14.21
C ALA A 61 7.40 4.08 -14.65
N ILE A 62 6.17 4.48 -14.99
CA ILE A 62 5.84 5.86 -15.37
C ILE A 62 6.16 6.80 -14.20
N GLY A 63 5.71 6.51 -12.98
CA GLY A 63 6.00 7.31 -11.78
C GLY A 63 7.50 7.45 -11.54
N MET A 64 8.26 6.34 -11.64
CA MET A 64 9.72 6.34 -11.48
C MET A 64 10.44 7.10 -12.60
N PHE A 65 9.95 7.06 -13.83
CA PHE A 65 10.50 7.86 -14.91
C PHE A 65 10.24 9.35 -14.68
N CYS A 66 9.05 9.72 -14.23
CA CYS A 66 8.78 11.10 -13.83
C CYS A 66 9.71 11.53 -12.69
N MET A 67 9.88 10.71 -11.66
CA MET A 67 10.81 10.98 -10.55
C MET A 67 12.25 11.15 -11.04
N ALA A 68 12.67 10.33 -12.02
CA ALA A 68 14.01 10.38 -12.60
C ALA A 68 14.24 11.67 -13.41
N PHE A 69 13.29 12.05 -14.26
CA PHE A 69 13.49 13.15 -15.22
C PHE A 69 13.04 14.50 -14.70
N LEU A 70 12.00 14.59 -13.87
CA LEU A 70 11.50 15.85 -13.32
C LEU A 70 12.23 16.23 -12.02
N ALA A 71 12.30 15.31 -11.05
CA ALA A 71 12.87 15.58 -9.75
C ALA A 71 14.37 15.27 -9.64
N ASN A 72 14.89 14.40 -10.50
CA ASN A 72 16.25 13.84 -10.42
C ASN A 72 16.55 13.25 -9.03
N LYS A 73 15.64 12.41 -8.49
CA LYS A 73 15.76 11.80 -7.16
C LYS A 73 15.76 10.27 -7.23
N PRO A 74 16.48 9.60 -6.30
CA PRO A 74 16.67 8.15 -6.31
C PRO A 74 15.48 7.37 -5.70
N PHE A 75 14.25 7.90 -5.79
CA PHE A 75 13.11 7.31 -5.12
C PHE A 75 12.28 6.44 -6.07
N ALA A 76 11.89 5.26 -5.58
CA ALA A 76 10.97 4.37 -6.28
C ALA A 76 9.53 4.75 -5.95
N LEU A 77 8.68 4.65 -6.96
CA LEU A 77 7.23 4.83 -6.85
C LEU A 77 6.54 3.53 -7.26
N ALA A 78 5.54 3.15 -6.48
CA ALA A 78 4.69 2.00 -6.80
C ALA A 78 3.33 2.15 -6.10
N PRO A 79 2.32 1.30 -6.41
CA PRO A 79 1.05 1.34 -5.70
C PRO A 79 1.23 1.17 -4.20
N GLY A 80 0.83 2.19 -3.41
CA GLY A 80 1.07 2.25 -1.97
C GLY A 80 0.25 1.23 -1.18
N MET A 81 0.88 0.41 -0.32
CA MET A 81 0.19 -0.70 0.35
C MET A 81 -0.98 -0.26 1.21
N GLY A 82 -0.87 0.86 1.91
CA GLY A 82 -1.96 1.43 2.71
C GLY A 82 -3.15 1.84 1.86
N LEU A 83 -2.88 2.56 0.78
CA LEU A 83 -3.87 3.01 -0.20
C LEU A 83 -4.50 1.83 -0.95
N ASN A 84 -3.71 0.79 -1.29
CA ASN A 84 -4.20 -0.42 -1.93
C ASN A 84 -5.23 -1.15 -1.06
N SER A 85 -4.93 -1.30 0.24
CA SER A 85 -5.85 -1.91 1.19
C SER A 85 -7.15 -1.12 1.30
N PHE A 86 -7.05 0.20 1.36
CA PHE A 86 -8.22 1.05 1.39
C PHE A 86 -9.02 0.98 0.07
N PHE A 87 -8.34 0.96 -1.07
CA PHE A 87 -8.97 0.80 -2.37
C PHE A 87 -9.76 -0.52 -2.46
N ALA A 88 -9.16 -1.65 -2.04
CA ALA A 88 -9.83 -2.95 -2.03
C ALA A 88 -11.12 -2.94 -1.17
N VAL A 89 -11.05 -2.32 0.03
CA VAL A 89 -12.23 -2.13 0.89
C VAL A 89 -13.28 -1.26 0.21
N VAL A 90 -12.87 -0.16 -0.44
CA VAL A 90 -13.80 0.74 -1.16
C VAL A 90 -14.48 0.00 -2.31
N VAL A 91 -13.76 -0.82 -3.08
CA VAL A 91 -14.34 -1.66 -4.14
C VAL A 91 -15.40 -2.61 -3.58
N GLY A 92 -15.09 -3.30 -2.47
CA GLY A 92 -16.03 -4.18 -1.78
C GLY A 92 -17.30 -3.44 -1.32
N ASN A 93 -17.13 -2.26 -0.72
CA ASN A 93 -18.24 -1.43 -0.27
C ASN A 93 -19.11 -0.92 -1.43
N ILE A 94 -18.49 -0.50 -2.55
CA ILE A 94 -19.21 -0.11 -3.76
C ILE A 94 -20.04 -1.28 -4.29
N ALA A 95 -19.48 -2.47 -4.36
CA ALA A 95 -20.19 -3.67 -4.79
C ALA A 95 -21.39 -3.97 -3.87
N ALA A 96 -21.21 -3.91 -2.56
CA ALA A 96 -22.28 -4.13 -1.58
C ALA A 96 -23.40 -3.09 -1.66
N MET A 97 -23.05 -1.80 -1.84
CA MET A 97 -24.02 -0.70 -1.91
C MET A 97 -24.81 -0.67 -3.21
N THR A 98 -24.19 -1.01 -4.33
CA THR A 98 -24.78 -0.83 -5.67
C THR A 98 -25.26 -2.13 -6.31
N GLY A 99 -24.85 -3.29 -5.77
CA GLY A 99 -25.13 -4.60 -6.38
C GLY A 99 -24.34 -4.87 -7.67
N MET A 100 -23.36 -4.04 -8.02
CA MET A 100 -22.51 -4.25 -9.19
C MET A 100 -21.54 -5.42 -8.97
N THR A 101 -21.05 -5.99 -10.08
CA THR A 101 -19.96 -6.97 -10.04
C THR A 101 -18.69 -6.35 -9.47
N TYR A 102 -17.77 -7.16 -8.94
CA TYR A 102 -16.50 -6.68 -8.41
C TYR A 102 -15.71 -5.87 -9.45
N VAL A 103 -15.65 -6.35 -10.71
CA VAL A 103 -14.95 -5.64 -11.81
C VAL A 103 -15.60 -4.28 -12.09
N ALA A 104 -16.91 -4.20 -12.15
CA ALA A 104 -17.61 -2.92 -12.38
C ALA A 104 -17.40 -1.94 -11.22
N SER A 105 -17.38 -2.43 -10.00
CA SER A 105 -17.09 -1.65 -8.77
C SER A 105 -15.65 -1.19 -8.73
N PHE A 106 -14.70 -2.04 -9.15
CA PHE A 106 -13.29 -1.71 -9.31
C PHE A 106 -13.13 -0.54 -10.31
N GLN A 107 -13.76 -0.63 -11.47
CA GLN A 107 -13.74 0.41 -12.49
C GLN A 107 -14.40 1.73 -12.03
N ALA A 108 -15.40 1.67 -11.15
CA ALA A 108 -15.98 2.85 -10.51
C ALA A 108 -15.00 3.47 -9.48
N ALA A 109 -14.31 2.64 -8.71
CA ALA A 109 -13.28 3.09 -7.78
C ALA A 109 -12.07 3.74 -8.48
N LEU A 110 -11.70 3.27 -9.69
CA LEU A 110 -10.65 3.93 -10.49
C LEU A 110 -10.98 5.38 -10.85
N VAL A 111 -12.26 5.75 -10.96
CA VAL A 111 -12.66 7.16 -11.16
C VAL A 111 -12.27 8.00 -9.94
N ILE A 112 -12.38 7.46 -8.73
CA ILE A 112 -11.98 8.16 -7.50
C ILE A 112 -10.48 8.44 -7.54
N ILE A 113 -9.67 7.45 -7.89
CA ILE A 113 -8.20 7.60 -7.99
C ILE A 113 -7.79 8.56 -9.10
N LEU A 114 -8.52 8.54 -10.23
CA LEU A 114 -8.28 9.51 -11.31
C LEU A 114 -8.51 10.94 -10.85
N VAL A 115 -9.63 11.19 -10.15
CA VAL A 115 -9.95 12.52 -9.61
C VAL A 115 -8.93 12.93 -8.55
N GLU A 116 -8.55 12.03 -7.66
CA GLU A 116 -7.48 12.23 -6.67
C GLU A 116 -6.18 12.68 -7.34
N GLY A 117 -5.70 11.92 -8.32
CA GLY A 117 -4.46 12.24 -9.04
C GLY A 117 -4.50 13.59 -9.76
N ILE A 118 -5.64 13.94 -10.39
CA ILE A 118 -5.83 15.25 -11.02
C ILE A 118 -5.80 16.37 -9.97
N VAL A 119 -6.50 16.20 -8.85
CA VAL A 119 -6.46 17.15 -7.73
C VAL A 119 -5.02 17.33 -7.25
N PHE A 120 -4.26 16.25 -7.13
CA PHE A 120 -2.86 16.32 -6.68
C PHE A 120 -1.93 17.01 -7.67
N ILE A 121 -2.11 16.82 -8.97
CA ILE A 121 -1.38 17.58 -9.98
C ILE A 121 -1.64 19.08 -9.78
N VAL A 122 -2.90 19.48 -9.63
CA VAL A 122 -3.28 20.89 -9.43
C VAL A 122 -2.66 21.42 -8.12
N LEU A 123 -2.81 20.70 -7.01
CA LEU A 123 -2.27 21.12 -5.69
C LEU A 123 -0.73 21.21 -5.70
N SER A 124 -0.05 20.32 -6.44
CA SER A 124 1.42 20.33 -6.56
C SER A 124 1.91 21.50 -7.41
N ILE A 125 1.22 21.84 -8.50
CA ILE A 125 1.55 23.00 -9.34
C ILE A 125 1.49 24.31 -8.53
N PHE A 126 0.48 24.44 -7.65
CA PHE A 126 0.28 25.66 -6.84
C PHE A 126 0.97 25.63 -5.47
N ASN A 127 1.75 24.59 -5.12
CA ASN A 127 2.42 24.41 -3.83
C ASN A 127 1.45 24.46 -2.62
N ILE A 128 0.23 23.97 -2.79
CA ILE A 128 -0.81 23.99 -1.75
C ILE A 128 -0.69 22.75 -0.85
N ARG A 129 -0.13 21.65 -1.36
CA ARG A 129 -0.03 20.34 -0.67
C ARG A 129 0.63 20.47 0.70
N GLU A 130 1.78 21.14 0.78
CA GLU A 130 2.51 21.38 2.04
C GLU A 130 1.68 22.15 3.07
N LYS A 131 0.97 23.19 2.62
CA LYS A 131 0.12 24.01 3.51
C LYS A 131 -1.05 23.22 4.10
N ILE A 132 -1.62 22.29 3.35
CA ILE A 132 -2.71 21.43 3.83
C ILE A 132 -2.17 20.46 4.89
N VAL A 133 -1.00 19.88 4.66
CA VAL A 133 -0.36 18.96 5.63
C VAL A 133 -0.13 19.67 6.97
N ASP A 134 0.38 20.89 6.94
CA ASP A 134 0.65 21.66 8.16
C ASP A 134 -0.61 22.03 8.94
N ALA A 135 -1.75 22.10 8.26
CA ALA A 135 -3.03 22.40 8.91
C ALA A 135 -3.66 21.19 9.64
N ILE A 136 -3.17 19.96 9.41
CA ILE A 136 -3.69 18.75 10.07
C ILE A 136 -2.93 18.48 11.37
N PRO A 137 -3.62 18.08 12.45
CA PRO A 137 -3.00 17.83 13.75
C PRO A 137 -1.85 16.83 13.67
N LEU A 138 -0.73 17.15 14.33
CA LEU A 138 0.49 16.35 14.29
C LEU A 138 0.23 14.88 14.72
N GLY A 139 -0.51 14.67 15.80
CA GLY A 139 -0.85 13.32 16.26
C GLY A 139 -1.59 12.51 15.20
N VAL A 140 -2.57 13.12 14.50
CA VAL A 140 -3.30 12.45 13.42
C VAL A 140 -2.34 12.06 12.30
N ARG A 141 -1.46 12.98 11.85
CA ARG A 141 -0.45 12.71 10.81
C ARG A 141 0.45 11.53 11.17
N LEU A 142 0.99 11.53 12.38
CA LEU A 142 1.89 10.49 12.86
C LEU A 142 1.21 9.13 13.06
N GLY A 143 -0.09 9.13 13.37
CA GLY A 143 -0.87 7.91 13.62
C GLY A 143 -1.36 7.19 12.37
N ILE A 144 -1.43 7.85 11.19
CA ILE A 144 -1.99 7.26 9.97
C ILE A 144 -1.20 6.01 9.54
N ALA A 145 0.10 6.12 9.33
CA ALA A 145 0.93 5.00 8.90
C ALA A 145 0.91 3.81 9.88
N PRO A 146 1.08 4.00 11.20
CA PRO A 146 0.91 2.91 12.17
C PRO A 146 -0.46 2.25 12.14
N ALA A 147 -1.53 3.01 12.03
CA ALA A 147 -2.88 2.46 11.98
C ALA A 147 -3.11 1.62 10.71
N ILE A 148 -2.63 2.10 9.56
CA ILE A 148 -2.59 1.32 8.31
C ILE A 148 -1.76 0.05 8.50
N GLY A 149 -0.63 0.12 9.20
CA GLY A 149 0.21 -1.03 9.52
C GLY A 149 -0.57 -2.12 10.27
N ILE A 150 -1.39 -1.76 11.27
CA ILE A 150 -2.26 -2.70 11.97
C ILE A 150 -3.32 -3.29 11.03
N MET A 151 -3.90 -2.49 10.15
CA MET A 151 -4.87 -2.97 9.16
C MET A 151 -4.22 -3.98 8.19
N LEU A 152 -2.99 -3.73 7.72
CA LEU A 152 -2.25 -4.67 6.88
C LEU A 152 -1.98 -6.00 7.60
N MET A 153 -1.55 -5.94 8.85
CA MET A 153 -1.39 -7.15 9.68
C MET A 153 -2.71 -7.90 9.83
N ASN A 154 -3.82 -7.20 10.04
CA ASN A 154 -5.15 -7.79 10.13
C ASN A 154 -5.55 -8.51 8.84
N ILE A 155 -5.32 -7.90 7.67
CA ILE A 155 -5.56 -8.53 6.37
C ILE A 155 -4.66 -9.75 6.17
N GLY A 156 -3.37 -9.63 6.47
CA GLY A 156 -2.41 -10.73 6.33
C GLY A 156 -2.75 -11.93 7.20
N LEU A 157 -3.17 -11.71 8.45
CA LEU A 157 -3.58 -12.76 9.39
C LEU A 157 -4.96 -13.33 9.06
N GLY A 158 -5.86 -12.50 8.54
CA GLY A 158 -7.27 -12.83 8.31
C GLY A 158 -7.52 -13.59 7.03
N SER A 159 -8.10 -12.92 6.05
CA SER A 159 -8.56 -13.52 4.79
C SER A 159 -7.47 -14.22 3.99
N ASN A 160 -6.22 -13.76 4.12
CA ASN A 160 -5.12 -14.28 3.33
C ASN A 160 -4.46 -15.53 3.93
N ALA A 161 -4.15 -15.52 5.24
CA ALA A 161 -3.56 -16.66 5.95
C ALA A 161 -4.60 -17.61 6.55
N GLY A 162 -5.87 -17.20 6.62
CA GLY A 162 -6.95 -18.01 7.19
C GLY A 162 -6.84 -18.26 8.69
N ILE A 163 -6.12 -17.41 9.42
CA ILE A 163 -5.90 -17.57 10.86
C ILE A 163 -7.15 -17.23 11.67
N TYR A 164 -8.05 -16.42 11.12
CA TYR A 164 -9.34 -16.15 11.75
C TYR A 164 -10.50 -16.21 10.75
N SER A 165 -11.67 -16.54 11.28
CA SER A 165 -12.90 -16.64 10.51
C SER A 165 -13.48 -15.27 10.18
N GLU A 166 -13.98 -15.10 8.96
CA GLU A 166 -14.67 -13.88 8.53
C GLU A 166 -15.95 -13.59 9.31
N THR A 167 -16.54 -14.61 9.94
CA THR A 167 -17.82 -14.50 10.64
C THR A 167 -17.72 -13.99 12.08
N GLY A 168 -16.51 -13.95 12.66
CA GLY A 168 -16.32 -13.71 14.09
C GLY A 168 -15.72 -12.36 14.51
N GLY A 169 -15.24 -11.57 13.56
CA GLY A 169 -14.52 -10.32 13.85
C GLY A 169 -13.11 -10.51 14.41
N PRO A 170 -12.33 -9.42 14.59
CA PRO A 170 -10.90 -9.50 14.89
C PRO A 170 -10.54 -10.19 16.22
N PHE A 171 -11.45 -10.23 17.20
CA PHE A 171 -11.20 -10.88 18.50
C PHE A 171 -11.38 -12.41 18.50
N PHE A 172 -11.99 -12.97 17.46
CA PHE A 172 -12.11 -14.42 17.28
C PHE A 172 -10.82 -15.06 16.74
N MET A 173 -9.95 -14.26 16.18
CA MET A 173 -8.73 -14.67 15.51
C MET A 173 -7.90 -15.66 16.35
N MET A 174 -7.56 -15.29 17.59
CA MET A 174 -6.74 -16.12 18.46
C MET A 174 -7.47 -17.41 18.87
N ARG A 175 -8.76 -17.35 19.10
CA ARG A 175 -9.57 -18.52 19.48
C ARG A 175 -9.64 -19.53 18.34
N ASP A 176 -9.96 -19.07 17.13
CA ASP A 176 -10.05 -19.96 15.98
C ASP A 176 -8.68 -20.52 15.58
N PHE A 177 -7.61 -19.71 15.69
CA PHE A 177 -6.26 -20.18 15.47
C PHE A 177 -5.85 -21.30 16.42
N PHE A 178 -6.03 -21.12 17.72
CA PHE A 178 -5.72 -22.16 18.71
C PHE A 178 -6.68 -23.34 18.62
N GLY A 179 -7.95 -23.12 18.32
CA GLY A 179 -8.93 -24.18 18.08
C GLY A 179 -8.57 -25.00 16.83
N ALA A 180 -8.15 -24.35 15.77
CA ALA A 180 -7.73 -25.00 14.53
C ALA A 180 -6.45 -25.87 14.71
N LEU A 181 -5.55 -25.48 15.60
CA LEU A 181 -4.37 -26.28 15.94
C LEU A 181 -4.67 -27.50 16.81
N THR A 182 -5.90 -27.63 17.33
CA THR A 182 -6.34 -28.83 18.08
C THR A 182 -6.94 -29.84 17.10
N PRO A 183 -6.24 -30.92 16.72
CA PRO A 183 -6.65 -31.81 15.62
C PRO A 183 -8.07 -32.36 15.76
N SER A 184 -8.49 -32.68 16.98
CA SER A 184 -9.79 -33.29 17.23
C SER A 184 -10.98 -32.37 16.96
N VAL A 185 -10.82 -31.05 17.15
CA VAL A 185 -11.88 -30.06 16.95
C VAL A 185 -11.88 -29.55 15.52
N ALA A 186 -10.70 -29.21 15.00
CA ALA A 186 -10.56 -28.60 13.67
C ALA A 186 -10.77 -29.60 12.53
N GLN A 187 -10.30 -30.84 12.66
CA GLN A 187 -10.57 -31.90 11.67
C GLN A 187 -12.07 -32.21 11.57
N GLY A 188 -12.77 -32.18 12.71
CA GLY A 188 -14.21 -32.42 12.72
C GLY A 188 -15.02 -31.32 12.03
N SER A 189 -14.59 -30.06 12.13
CA SER A 189 -15.31 -28.91 11.56
C SER A 189 -14.87 -28.56 10.13
N MET A 190 -13.59 -28.75 9.76
CA MET A 190 -13.04 -28.34 8.48
C MET A 190 -12.88 -29.47 7.46
N GLY A 191 -12.90 -30.74 7.92
CA GLY A 191 -12.75 -31.89 7.01
C GLY A 191 -11.49 -31.82 6.17
N SER A 192 -11.65 -31.90 4.83
CA SER A 192 -10.54 -31.82 3.87
C SER A 192 -9.83 -30.45 3.81
N GLY A 193 -10.44 -29.39 4.32
CA GLY A 193 -9.84 -28.03 4.36
C GLY A 193 -8.78 -27.86 5.44
N TYR A 194 -8.68 -28.77 6.42
CA TYR A 194 -7.76 -28.66 7.55
C TYR A 194 -6.28 -28.69 7.13
N GLY A 195 -5.89 -29.63 6.24
CA GLY A 195 -4.50 -29.73 5.76
C GLY A 195 -4.01 -28.47 5.03
N PRO A 196 -4.74 -27.99 4.01
CA PRO A 196 -4.41 -26.73 3.34
C PRO A 196 -4.33 -25.53 4.28
N MET A 197 -5.24 -25.40 5.26
CA MET A 197 -5.25 -24.32 6.23
C MET A 197 -3.98 -24.35 7.10
N ILE A 198 -3.63 -25.48 7.68
CA ILE A 198 -2.41 -25.62 8.51
C ILE A 198 -1.16 -25.29 7.68
N LEU A 199 -1.08 -25.77 6.46
CA LEU A 199 0.05 -25.46 5.57
C LEU A 199 0.16 -23.95 5.34
N THR A 200 -0.96 -23.27 5.04
CA THR A 200 -1.00 -21.82 4.82
C THR A 200 -0.55 -21.05 6.07
N VAL A 201 -1.10 -21.37 7.24
CA VAL A 201 -0.77 -20.72 8.52
C VAL A 201 0.71 -20.93 8.87
N ALA A 202 1.19 -22.18 8.82
CA ALA A 202 2.58 -22.50 9.15
C ALA A 202 3.54 -21.78 8.20
N THR A 203 3.25 -21.77 6.89
CA THR A 203 4.06 -21.10 5.89
C THR A 203 4.08 -19.58 6.09
N ALA A 204 2.94 -18.96 6.40
CA ALA A 204 2.89 -17.53 6.66
C ALA A 204 3.79 -17.13 7.84
N PHE A 205 3.77 -17.87 8.95
CA PHE A 205 4.66 -17.61 10.08
C PHE A 205 6.14 -17.91 9.78
N ILE A 206 6.44 -19.00 9.05
CA ILE A 206 7.81 -19.29 8.62
C ILE A 206 8.33 -18.14 7.75
N GLY A 207 7.55 -17.71 6.78
CA GLY A 207 7.90 -16.57 5.91
C GLY A 207 8.16 -15.30 6.71
N LEU A 208 7.26 -14.96 7.64
CA LEU A 208 7.39 -13.80 8.52
C LEU A 208 8.71 -13.85 9.33
N PHE A 209 8.98 -14.98 9.99
CA PHE A 209 10.21 -15.10 10.79
C PHE A 209 11.48 -15.08 9.93
N VAL A 210 11.45 -15.66 8.73
CA VAL A 210 12.57 -15.56 7.77
C VAL A 210 12.81 -14.11 7.39
N MET A 211 11.77 -13.34 7.05
CA MET A 211 11.89 -11.91 6.74
C MET A 211 12.52 -11.13 7.90
N VAL A 212 12.02 -11.34 9.12
CA VAL A 212 12.54 -10.67 10.34
C VAL A 212 14.03 -11.02 10.57
N ILE A 213 14.38 -12.30 10.44
CA ILE A 213 15.77 -12.76 10.64
C ILE A 213 16.70 -12.17 9.58
N LEU A 214 16.29 -12.19 8.30
CA LEU A 214 17.06 -11.60 7.21
C LEU A 214 17.24 -10.09 7.40
N ALA A 215 16.18 -9.39 7.75
CA ALA A 215 16.25 -7.95 8.03
C ALA A 215 17.17 -7.65 9.22
N LYS A 216 17.10 -8.42 10.32
CA LYS A 216 17.99 -8.28 11.48
C LYS A 216 19.47 -8.53 11.11
N ARG A 217 19.73 -9.37 10.12
CA ARG A 217 21.08 -9.61 9.56
C ARG A 217 21.52 -8.56 8.56
N GLY A 218 20.72 -7.52 8.32
CA GLY A 218 21.04 -6.44 7.38
C GLY A 218 20.85 -6.81 5.90
N VAL A 219 20.11 -7.88 5.61
CA VAL A 219 19.79 -8.26 4.22
C VAL A 219 18.73 -7.31 3.68
N LYS A 220 19.09 -6.48 2.70
CA LYS A 220 18.21 -5.43 2.17
C LYS A 220 16.97 -5.99 1.48
N ALA A 221 17.08 -7.10 0.75
CA ALA A 221 15.97 -7.77 0.06
C ALA A 221 15.18 -8.75 0.96
N ALA A 222 15.11 -8.51 2.28
CA ALA A 222 14.54 -9.44 3.25
C ALA A 222 13.09 -9.84 2.93
N VAL A 223 12.24 -8.91 2.46
CA VAL A 223 10.84 -9.17 2.11
C VAL A 223 10.75 -10.11 0.91
N LEU A 224 11.42 -9.78 -0.19
CA LEU A 224 11.41 -10.60 -1.41
C LEU A 224 11.96 -12.00 -1.13
N LEU A 225 13.12 -12.09 -0.49
CA LEU A 225 13.75 -13.39 -0.17
C LEU A 225 12.89 -14.20 0.81
N GLY A 226 12.28 -13.55 1.80
CA GLY A 226 11.36 -14.21 2.72
C GLY A 226 10.10 -14.73 2.02
N MET A 227 9.54 -13.97 1.07
CA MET A 227 8.44 -14.45 0.22
C MET A 227 8.86 -15.67 -0.62
N LEU A 228 10.04 -15.63 -1.22
CA LEU A 228 10.53 -16.77 -2.03
C LEU A 228 10.73 -18.01 -1.16
N VAL A 229 11.31 -17.87 0.04
CA VAL A 229 11.46 -19.00 0.98
C VAL A 229 10.09 -19.51 1.41
N ALA A 230 9.16 -18.65 1.77
CA ALA A 230 7.78 -19.04 2.10
C ALA A 230 7.12 -19.78 0.93
N SER A 231 7.29 -19.30 -0.31
CA SER A 231 6.75 -19.96 -1.50
C SER A 231 7.32 -21.36 -1.67
N VAL A 232 8.64 -21.53 -1.52
CA VAL A 232 9.28 -22.85 -1.59
C VAL A 232 8.76 -23.79 -0.51
N VAL A 233 8.60 -23.30 0.73
CA VAL A 233 8.04 -24.10 1.83
C VAL A 233 6.60 -24.52 1.52
N TYR A 234 5.78 -23.60 1.01
CA TYR A 234 4.39 -23.89 0.63
C TYR A 234 4.33 -24.93 -0.50
N TRP A 235 5.08 -24.74 -1.59
CA TRP A 235 5.10 -25.65 -2.72
C TRP A 235 5.59 -27.05 -2.33
N ALA A 236 6.60 -27.13 -1.46
CA ALA A 236 7.06 -28.40 -0.94
C ALA A 236 5.99 -29.08 -0.07
N GLY A 237 5.33 -28.32 0.79
CA GLY A 237 4.24 -28.83 1.62
C GLY A 237 3.03 -29.27 0.81
N ASP A 238 2.66 -28.51 -0.21
CA ASP A 238 1.56 -28.82 -1.14
C ASP A 238 1.82 -30.12 -1.90
N ALA A 239 3.03 -30.27 -2.42
CA ALA A 239 3.43 -31.51 -3.13
C ALA A 239 3.54 -32.72 -2.21
N LEU A 240 4.12 -32.58 -1.00
CA LEU A 240 4.42 -33.71 -0.10
C LEU A 240 3.22 -34.14 0.74
N PHE A 241 2.40 -33.20 1.22
CA PHE A 241 1.32 -33.47 2.16
C PHE A 241 -0.06 -33.47 1.50
N LEU A 242 -0.27 -32.64 0.45
CA LEU A 242 -1.56 -32.53 -0.24
C LEU A 242 -1.56 -33.25 -1.58
N GLY A 243 -0.38 -33.70 -2.09
CA GLY A 243 -0.27 -34.42 -3.35
C GLY A 243 -0.60 -33.59 -4.58
N GLN A 244 -0.56 -32.26 -4.47
CA GLN A 244 -0.85 -31.34 -5.58
C GLN A 244 0.44 -30.95 -6.30
N ASN A 245 0.32 -30.56 -7.58
CA ASN A 245 1.44 -30.00 -8.32
C ASN A 245 1.34 -28.46 -8.29
N PRO A 246 2.14 -27.76 -7.49
CA PRO A 246 2.07 -26.30 -7.36
C PRO A 246 2.46 -25.55 -8.65
N PHE A 247 3.11 -26.23 -9.59
CA PHE A 247 3.52 -25.68 -10.88
C PHE A 247 2.60 -26.10 -12.04
N ALA A 248 1.46 -26.71 -11.76
CA ALA A 248 0.52 -27.14 -12.80
C ALA A 248 0.05 -25.99 -13.69
N SER A 249 -0.14 -24.79 -13.12
CA SER A 249 -0.54 -23.59 -13.85
C SER A 249 0.54 -23.02 -14.77
N LEU A 250 1.81 -23.40 -14.58
CA LEU A 250 2.89 -23.01 -15.49
C LEU A 250 2.94 -23.88 -16.74
N ALA A 251 2.36 -25.08 -16.69
CA ALA A 251 2.32 -25.98 -17.85
C ALA A 251 1.40 -25.37 -18.92
N GLY A 252 2.01 -24.87 -20.00
CA GLY A 252 1.29 -24.16 -21.08
C GLY A 252 1.06 -22.68 -20.85
N ALA A 253 1.57 -22.09 -19.76
CA ALA A 253 1.45 -20.67 -19.51
C ALA A 253 2.22 -19.84 -20.56
N SER A 254 1.61 -18.76 -21.00
CA SER A 254 2.25 -17.79 -21.89
C SER A 254 3.03 -16.76 -21.08
N PHE A 255 4.31 -16.58 -21.40
CA PHE A 255 5.11 -15.48 -20.88
C PHE A 255 4.95 -14.19 -21.69
N ALA A 256 4.07 -14.17 -22.68
CA ALA A 256 3.69 -12.94 -23.34
C ALA A 256 2.91 -12.06 -22.34
N PRO A 257 3.18 -10.74 -22.29
CA PRO A 257 2.45 -9.85 -21.41
C PRO A 257 0.95 -9.91 -21.67
N PRO A 258 0.08 -10.02 -20.65
CA PRO A 258 -1.35 -10.19 -20.80
C PRO A 258 -2.05 -8.85 -21.15
N PHE A 259 -1.64 -8.22 -22.27
CA PHE A 259 -2.22 -6.96 -22.73
C PHE A 259 -3.71 -7.06 -23.04
N ALA A 260 -4.19 -8.22 -23.55
CA ALA A 260 -5.60 -8.41 -23.85
C ALA A 260 -6.46 -8.26 -22.60
N ASP A 261 -6.08 -8.90 -21.51
CA ASP A 261 -6.77 -8.83 -20.22
C ASP A 261 -6.74 -7.40 -19.64
N MET A 262 -5.59 -6.72 -19.76
CA MET A 262 -5.47 -5.33 -19.35
C MET A 262 -6.40 -4.40 -20.13
N VAL A 263 -6.45 -4.54 -21.47
CA VAL A 263 -7.35 -3.75 -22.31
C VAL A 263 -8.80 -4.06 -22.05
N GLU A 264 -9.13 -5.31 -21.73
CA GLU A 264 -10.50 -5.72 -21.43
C GLU A 264 -10.98 -5.21 -20.07
N THR A 265 -10.14 -5.26 -19.02
CA THR A 265 -10.58 -5.07 -17.63
C THR A 265 -10.17 -3.74 -17.00
N THR A 266 -8.99 -3.20 -17.31
CA THR A 266 -8.38 -2.13 -16.52
C THR A 266 -7.96 -0.89 -17.30
N LEU A 267 -7.37 -1.03 -18.49
CA LEU A 267 -6.79 0.09 -19.23
C LEU A 267 -7.87 1.09 -19.68
N PHE A 268 -7.87 2.28 -19.11
CA PHE A 268 -8.88 3.34 -19.33
C PHE A 268 -10.32 2.87 -19.09
N LYS A 269 -10.53 1.83 -18.26
CA LYS A 269 -11.85 1.30 -17.93
C LYS A 269 -12.45 2.04 -16.75
N PHE A 270 -12.96 3.22 -17.00
CA PHE A 270 -13.64 4.04 -16.00
C PHE A 270 -15.14 3.84 -16.06
N ASN A 271 -15.74 3.32 -14.98
CA ASN A 271 -17.19 3.19 -14.86
C ASN A 271 -17.79 4.45 -14.20
N PHE A 272 -17.95 5.52 -14.99
CA PHE A 272 -18.52 6.77 -14.50
C PHE A 272 -19.98 6.62 -14.04
N SER A 273 -20.77 5.76 -14.69
CA SER A 273 -22.15 5.51 -14.28
C SER A 273 -22.22 4.83 -12.91
N GLY A 274 -21.35 3.84 -12.66
CA GLY A 274 -21.20 3.21 -11.35
C GLY A 274 -20.71 4.17 -10.29
N PHE A 275 -19.76 5.04 -10.63
CA PHE A 275 -19.29 6.10 -9.74
C PHE A 275 -20.42 7.06 -9.31
N LEU A 276 -21.30 7.45 -10.22
CA LEU A 276 -22.46 8.31 -9.88
C LEU A 276 -23.48 7.61 -8.98
N GLN A 277 -23.61 6.26 -9.07
CA GLN A 277 -24.51 5.49 -8.20
C GLN A 277 -24.07 5.46 -6.74
N ILE A 278 -22.78 5.70 -6.44
CA ILE A 278 -22.27 5.78 -5.05
C ILE A 278 -22.88 6.99 -4.31
N GLY A 279 -23.37 7.98 -5.04
CA GLY A 279 -23.84 9.26 -4.50
C GLY A 279 -22.71 10.26 -4.34
N TRP A 280 -22.98 11.52 -4.69
CA TRP A 280 -21.98 12.59 -4.76
C TRP A 280 -21.28 12.87 -3.43
N PHE A 281 -21.97 12.74 -2.30
CA PHE A 281 -21.40 12.99 -0.98
C PHE A 281 -20.38 11.89 -0.60
N THR A 282 -20.74 10.63 -0.79
CA THR A 282 -19.83 9.49 -0.55
C THR A 282 -18.61 9.59 -1.46
N ALA A 283 -18.82 9.92 -2.73
CA ALA A 283 -17.72 10.08 -3.70
C ALA A 283 -16.75 11.18 -3.26
N ILE A 284 -17.23 12.37 -2.88
CA ILE A 284 -16.38 13.47 -2.39
C ILE A 284 -15.63 13.05 -1.12
N THR A 285 -16.30 12.39 -0.19
CA THR A 285 -15.66 11.95 1.06
C THR A 285 -14.55 10.92 0.79
N LEU A 286 -14.78 9.98 -0.14
CA LEU A 286 -13.75 9.01 -0.53
C LEU A 286 -12.56 9.71 -1.20
N ILE A 287 -12.80 10.63 -2.13
CA ILE A 287 -11.73 11.39 -2.80
C ILE A 287 -10.89 12.15 -1.75
N ILE A 288 -11.54 12.87 -0.83
CA ILE A 288 -10.84 13.60 0.24
C ILE A 288 -10.03 12.63 1.11
N THR A 289 -10.60 11.46 1.43
CA THR A 289 -9.91 10.46 2.26
C THR A 289 -8.66 9.91 1.54
N PHE A 290 -8.77 9.56 0.26
CA PHE A 290 -7.62 9.13 -0.55
C PHE A 290 -6.57 10.23 -0.61
N CYS A 291 -6.96 11.46 -0.93
CA CYS A 291 -6.07 12.61 -0.94
C CYS A 291 -5.33 12.82 0.39
N MET A 292 -6.02 12.66 1.51
CA MET A 292 -5.37 12.80 2.83
C MET A 292 -4.35 11.70 3.08
N ILE A 293 -4.72 10.44 2.83
CA ILE A 293 -3.84 9.29 3.08
C ILE A 293 -2.58 9.39 2.21
N ASP A 294 -2.75 9.60 0.90
CA ASP A 294 -1.63 9.69 -0.04
C ASP A 294 -0.71 10.87 0.28
N MET A 295 -1.29 12.01 0.63
CA MET A 295 -0.50 13.21 0.97
C MET A 295 0.43 12.96 2.15
N PHE A 296 -0.05 12.25 3.20
CA PHE A 296 0.76 11.95 4.38
C PHE A 296 1.78 10.85 4.11
N ASP A 297 1.38 9.81 3.38
CA ASP A 297 2.26 8.71 3.03
C ASP A 297 3.42 9.22 2.16
N THR A 298 3.11 9.95 1.10
CA THR A 298 4.11 10.52 0.19
C THR A 298 5.05 11.50 0.89
N ILE A 299 4.53 12.52 1.59
CA ILE A 299 5.39 13.54 2.21
C ILE A 299 6.23 12.91 3.33
N GLY A 300 5.63 12.04 4.15
CA GLY A 300 6.33 11.33 5.22
C GLY A 300 7.47 10.46 4.66
N THR A 301 7.22 9.75 3.58
CA THR A 301 8.19 8.87 2.93
C THR A 301 9.28 9.68 2.21
N LEU A 302 8.92 10.73 1.46
CA LEU A 302 9.90 11.59 0.79
C LEU A 302 10.85 12.27 1.78
N VAL A 303 10.31 12.92 2.81
CA VAL A 303 11.12 13.61 3.83
C VAL A 303 11.94 12.59 4.62
N GLY A 304 11.35 11.48 5.04
CA GLY A 304 12.04 10.43 5.79
C GLY A 304 13.19 9.79 5.01
N THR A 305 12.99 9.51 3.73
CA THR A 305 14.01 8.91 2.86
C THR A 305 15.07 9.93 2.48
N ALA A 306 14.68 11.16 2.16
CA ALA A 306 15.60 12.26 1.84
C ALA A 306 16.47 12.62 3.04
N SER A 307 15.93 12.61 4.25
CA SER A 307 16.70 12.85 5.49
C SER A 307 17.78 11.79 5.70
N ARG A 308 17.47 10.51 5.50
CA ARG A 308 18.47 9.41 5.55
C ARG A 308 19.56 9.55 4.46
N ALA A 309 19.19 10.15 3.34
CA ALA A 309 20.11 10.44 2.23
C ALA A 309 21.01 11.65 2.47
N GLY A 310 20.76 12.45 3.52
CA GLY A 310 21.39 13.76 3.69
C GLY A 310 20.99 14.76 2.61
N MET A 311 19.77 14.62 2.04
CA MET A 311 19.25 15.46 0.95
C MET A 311 18.30 16.55 1.43
N VAL A 312 18.09 16.67 2.75
CA VAL A 312 17.28 17.73 3.37
C VAL A 312 18.17 18.84 3.90
N ASP A 313 17.67 20.07 3.85
CA ASP A 313 18.30 21.23 4.47
C ASP A 313 18.02 21.26 6.00
N ASP A 314 18.60 22.28 6.68
CA ASP A 314 18.44 22.47 8.12
C ASP A 314 16.96 22.73 8.55
N GLN A 315 16.09 23.03 7.59
CA GLN A 315 14.66 23.25 7.82
C GLN A 315 13.82 21.99 7.50
N GLY A 316 14.49 20.89 7.12
CA GLY A 316 13.81 19.63 6.74
C GLY A 316 13.20 19.65 5.34
N SER A 317 13.53 20.64 4.51
CA SER A 317 13.07 20.73 3.13
C SER A 317 14.05 20.04 2.16
N MET A 318 13.50 19.37 1.16
CA MET A 318 14.29 18.70 0.12
C MET A 318 14.28 19.54 -1.16
N PRO A 319 15.46 19.77 -1.78
CA PRO A 319 15.49 20.37 -3.13
C PRO A 319 14.68 19.58 -4.13
N ASN A 320 13.92 20.26 -5.00
CA ASN A 320 13.00 19.66 -5.97
C ASN A 320 11.84 18.86 -5.35
N MET A 321 11.39 19.22 -4.14
CA MET A 321 10.25 18.58 -3.50
C MET A 321 8.98 18.71 -4.35
N LYS A 322 8.76 19.88 -4.97
CA LYS A 322 7.63 20.11 -5.85
C LYS A 322 7.60 19.14 -7.04
N GLU A 323 8.74 18.94 -7.68
CA GLU A 323 8.89 18.03 -8.82
C GLU A 323 8.72 16.57 -8.39
N ALA A 324 9.18 16.22 -7.20
CA ALA A 324 8.96 14.89 -6.61
C ALA A 324 7.47 14.63 -6.33
N LEU A 325 6.78 15.60 -5.71
CA LEU A 325 5.33 15.52 -5.47
C LEU A 325 4.51 15.52 -6.77
N LEU A 326 4.98 16.21 -7.81
CA LEU A 326 4.35 16.18 -9.11
C LEU A 326 4.55 14.82 -9.80
N SER A 327 5.72 14.21 -9.66
CA SER A 327 6.00 12.85 -10.18
C SER A 327 5.09 11.79 -9.55
N ASP A 328 4.85 11.91 -8.25
CA ASP A 328 3.92 11.09 -7.48
C ASP A 328 2.47 11.24 -8.00
N ALA A 329 2.01 12.49 -8.16
CA ALA A 329 0.67 12.78 -8.69
C ALA A 329 0.47 12.26 -10.13
N ILE A 330 1.49 12.39 -11.01
CA ILE A 330 1.46 11.82 -12.36
C ILE A 330 1.42 10.28 -12.28
N GLY A 331 2.18 9.69 -11.37
CA GLY A 331 2.16 8.25 -11.10
C GLY A 331 0.75 7.77 -10.71
N THR A 332 0.06 8.50 -9.85
CA THR A 332 -1.33 8.20 -9.44
C THR A 332 -2.30 8.26 -10.61
N VAL A 333 -2.23 9.29 -11.46
CA VAL A 333 -3.06 9.35 -12.69
C VAL A 333 -2.73 8.20 -13.64
N ALA A 334 -1.44 7.88 -13.82
CA ALA A 334 -1.02 6.74 -14.63
C ALA A 334 -1.53 5.42 -14.03
N GLY A 335 -1.54 5.30 -12.70
CA GLY A 335 -2.13 4.17 -11.96
C GLY A 335 -3.61 4.00 -12.28
N ALA A 336 -4.40 5.05 -12.11
CA ALA A 336 -5.83 5.04 -12.44
C ALA A 336 -6.10 4.68 -13.90
N CYS A 337 -5.34 5.27 -14.84
CA CYS A 337 -5.48 5.01 -16.29
C CYS A 337 -5.07 3.57 -16.66
N SER A 338 -4.06 3.02 -16.01
CA SER A 338 -3.59 1.66 -16.27
C SER A 338 -4.46 0.62 -15.58
N GLY A 339 -5.10 0.96 -14.44
CA GLY A 339 -5.96 0.07 -13.67
C GLY A 339 -5.34 -0.43 -12.37
N THR A 340 -4.66 0.43 -11.64
CA THR A 340 -4.23 0.18 -10.26
C THR A 340 -4.61 1.36 -9.36
N SER A 341 -4.41 1.21 -8.06
CA SER A 341 -4.66 2.27 -7.08
C SER A 341 -3.57 3.36 -7.14
N THR A 342 -3.62 4.26 -6.17
CA THR A 342 -2.68 5.38 -6.01
C THR A 342 -1.23 4.90 -5.98
N VAL A 343 -0.41 5.49 -6.86
CA VAL A 343 1.04 5.25 -6.94
C VAL A 343 1.74 6.30 -6.09
N THR A 344 2.51 5.87 -5.11
CA THR A 344 3.17 6.74 -4.14
C THR A 344 4.65 6.38 -3.95
N THR A 345 5.41 7.24 -3.30
CA THR A 345 6.84 7.02 -3.02
C THR A 345 7.02 5.96 -1.95
N PHE A 346 7.91 4.99 -2.21
CA PHE A 346 8.19 3.85 -1.34
C PHE A 346 9.34 4.10 -0.36
N VAL A 347 9.12 3.76 0.91
CA VAL A 347 10.13 3.86 1.98
C VAL A 347 11.33 2.94 1.73
N GLU A 348 11.17 1.87 0.99
CA GLU A 348 12.21 0.93 0.55
C GLU A 348 13.26 1.62 -0.34
N SER A 349 12.96 2.78 -0.90
CA SER A 349 13.92 3.65 -1.61
C SER A 349 15.15 3.96 -0.74
N ALA A 350 14.98 3.97 0.60
CA ALA A 350 16.08 4.13 1.53
C ALA A 350 17.19 3.09 1.31
N SER A 351 16.87 1.86 0.91
CA SER A 351 17.85 0.81 0.65
C SER A 351 18.79 1.14 -0.52
N GLY A 352 18.23 1.73 -1.59
CA GLY A 352 19.04 2.21 -2.72
C GLY A 352 19.86 3.44 -2.38
N VAL A 353 19.29 4.35 -1.61
CA VAL A 353 20.01 5.52 -1.07
C VAL A 353 21.20 5.10 -0.22
N GLU A 354 21.01 4.14 0.69
CA GLU A 354 22.10 3.55 1.50
C GLU A 354 23.12 2.79 0.64
N ALA A 355 22.75 2.28 -0.52
CA ALA A 355 23.66 1.67 -1.49
C ALA A 355 24.42 2.71 -2.33
N GLY A 356 24.16 4.01 -2.10
CA GLY A 356 24.86 5.12 -2.76
C GLY A 356 24.08 5.82 -3.86
N GLY A 357 22.79 5.47 -4.07
CA GLY A 357 21.91 6.17 -5.00
C GLY A 357 21.68 7.61 -4.57
N ARG A 358 21.81 8.55 -5.49
CA ARG A 358 21.68 9.99 -5.23
C ARG A 358 20.86 10.72 -6.27
N THR A 359 20.64 10.09 -7.43
CA THR A 359 20.06 10.76 -8.61
C THR A 359 18.89 9.96 -9.21
N GLY A 360 18.21 10.57 -10.16
CA GLY A 360 17.14 9.93 -10.91
C GLY A 360 17.56 8.69 -11.71
N LEU A 361 18.86 8.44 -11.90
CA LEU A 361 19.32 7.23 -12.58
C LEU A 361 19.00 5.97 -11.76
N THR A 362 19.01 6.05 -10.42
CA THR A 362 18.53 4.98 -9.54
C THR A 362 17.05 4.69 -9.78
N ALA A 363 16.19 5.71 -9.78
CA ALA A 363 14.76 5.55 -10.05
C ALA A 363 14.49 5.02 -11.47
N LEU A 364 15.19 5.54 -12.47
CA LEU A 364 15.11 5.06 -13.86
C LEU A 364 15.44 3.56 -13.96
N THR A 365 16.52 3.13 -13.31
CA THR A 365 16.94 1.73 -13.30
C THR A 365 15.86 0.84 -12.67
N THR A 366 15.31 1.24 -11.54
CA THR A 366 14.23 0.53 -10.86
C THR A 366 12.99 0.44 -11.77
N GLY A 367 12.60 1.53 -12.43
CA GLY A 367 11.46 1.59 -13.35
C GLY A 367 11.62 0.67 -14.57
N VAL A 368 12.81 0.60 -15.14
CA VAL A 368 13.11 -0.32 -16.26
C VAL A 368 12.98 -1.78 -15.80
N LEU A 369 13.44 -2.11 -14.59
CA LEU A 369 13.30 -3.46 -14.03
C LEU A 369 11.83 -3.82 -13.77
N PHE A 370 11.00 -2.87 -13.32
CA PHE A 370 9.55 -3.07 -13.19
C PHE A 370 8.90 -3.33 -14.55
N LEU A 371 9.27 -2.59 -15.60
CA LEU A 371 8.78 -2.89 -16.96
C LEU A 371 9.23 -4.27 -17.46
N ALA A 372 10.44 -4.69 -17.14
CA ALA A 372 10.89 -6.04 -17.51
C ALA A 372 10.05 -7.14 -16.85
N CYS A 373 9.44 -6.85 -15.68
CA CYS A 373 8.59 -7.81 -14.98
C CYS A 373 7.24 -8.08 -15.66
N ILE A 374 6.82 -7.31 -16.67
CA ILE A 374 5.58 -7.60 -17.42
C ILE A 374 5.58 -8.98 -18.07
N PHE A 375 6.75 -9.56 -18.32
CA PHE A 375 6.92 -10.89 -18.91
C PHE A 375 6.86 -12.05 -17.90
N ILE A 376 6.80 -11.76 -16.59
CA ILE A 376 6.81 -12.79 -15.55
C ILE A 376 5.45 -12.98 -14.85
N ALA A 377 4.35 -12.55 -15.46
CA ALA A 377 3.00 -12.73 -14.90
C ALA A 377 2.72 -14.15 -14.41
N PRO A 378 3.04 -15.24 -15.17
CA PRO A 378 2.82 -16.59 -14.69
C PRO A 378 3.64 -16.96 -13.46
N ILE A 379 4.85 -16.40 -13.32
CA ILE A 379 5.69 -16.62 -12.12
C ILE A 379 5.10 -15.88 -10.92
N ALA A 380 4.62 -14.66 -11.11
CA ALA A 380 3.98 -13.91 -10.02
C ALA A 380 2.68 -14.60 -9.56
N ALA A 381 1.93 -15.22 -10.46
CA ALA A 381 0.68 -15.92 -10.17
C ALA A 381 0.85 -17.20 -9.33
N ILE A 382 2.01 -17.86 -9.36
CA ILE A 382 2.26 -19.05 -8.53
C ILE A 382 2.72 -18.74 -7.11
N ILE A 383 2.97 -17.46 -6.78
CA ILE A 383 3.33 -17.06 -5.41
C ILE A 383 2.12 -17.29 -4.50
N PRO A 384 2.22 -18.17 -3.49
CA PRO A 384 1.06 -18.55 -2.69
C PRO A 384 0.61 -17.39 -1.77
N ALA A 385 -0.68 -17.37 -1.45
CA ALA A 385 -1.26 -16.40 -0.51
C ALA A 385 -0.54 -16.39 0.85
N ALA A 386 -0.06 -17.53 1.32
CA ALA A 386 0.74 -17.64 2.54
C ALA A 386 2.02 -16.79 2.52
N ALA A 387 2.70 -16.70 1.36
CA ALA A 387 3.91 -15.90 1.22
C ALA A 387 3.59 -14.41 1.18
N THR A 388 2.51 -14.01 0.49
CA THR A 388 2.06 -12.62 0.47
C THR A 388 1.49 -12.16 1.82
N SER A 389 0.86 -13.07 2.60
CA SER A 389 0.45 -12.81 3.99
C SER A 389 1.63 -12.46 4.88
N ALA A 390 2.72 -13.24 4.80
CA ALA A 390 3.94 -12.96 5.54
C ALA A 390 4.48 -11.56 5.25
N ALA A 391 4.48 -11.15 3.97
CA ALA A 391 4.91 -9.83 3.55
C ALA A 391 3.98 -8.72 4.08
N LEU A 392 2.66 -8.90 4.01
CA LEU A 392 1.68 -7.94 4.56
C LEU A 392 1.88 -7.72 6.05
N ILE A 393 2.05 -8.81 6.82
CA ILE A 393 2.28 -8.73 8.26
C ILE A 393 3.60 -8.01 8.54
N TYR A 394 4.68 -8.35 7.83
CA TYR A 394 5.99 -7.74 8.02
C TYR A 394 5.99 -6.24 7.70
N VAL A 395 5.40 -5.85 6.57
CA VAL A 395 5.28 -4.42 6.18
C VAL A 395 4.43 -3.68 7.21
N GLY A 396 3.33 -4.27 7.66
CA GLY A 396 2.50 -3.70 8.72
C GLY A 396 3.30 -3.45 10.01
N VAL A 397 4.14 -4.40 10.43
CA VAL A 397 5.03 -4.25 11.60
C VAL A 397 6.01 -3.09 11.40
N LEU A 398 6.60 -2.93 10.20
CA LEU A 398 7.51 -1.82 9.92
C LEU A 398 6.80 -0.45 10.01
N MET A 399 5.55 -0.37 9.57
CA MET A 399 4.77 0.88 9.65
C MET A 399 4.49 1.32 11.09
N LEU A 400 4.47 0.40 12.07
CA LEU A 400 4.35 0.75 13.49
C LEU A 400 5.54 1.58 14.02
N MET A 401 6.67 1.61 13.32
CA MET A 401 7.81 2.42 13.72
C MET A 401 7.48 3.92 13.81
N GLY A 402 6.46 4.39 13.10
CA GLY A 402 5.96 5.76 13.16
C GLY A 402 5.47 6.18 14.55
N LEU A 403 5.04 5.23 15.40
CA LEU A 403 4.61 5.49 16.78
C LEU A 403 5.71 6.09 17.66
N LYS A 404 6.98 5.89 17.32
CA LYS A 404 8.10 6.48 18.07
C LYS A 404 8.09 8.02 18.08
N ASN A 405 7.43 8.62 17.09
CA ASN A 405 7.36 10.07 16.93
C ASN A 405 6.09 10.66 17.58
N VAL A 406 5.21 9.81 18.11
CA VAL A 406 4.00 10.23 18.81
C VAL A 406 4.35 10.52 20.28
N ASP A 407 3.97 11.69 20.75
CA ASP A 407 4.06 12.01 22.18
C ASP A 407 2.84 11.41 22.91
N PHE A 408 3.08 10.32 23.63
CA PHE A 408 2.05 9.62 24.41
C PHE A 408 1.77 10.28 25.77
N ASP A 409 2.56 11.26 26.19
CA ASP A 409 2.29 12.07 27.38
C ASP A 409 1.34 13.23 27.05
N ASP A 410 1.22 13.61 25.77
CA ASP A 410 0.27 14.61 25.28
C ASP A 410 -1.06 13.98 24.87
N MET A 411 -2.12 14.24 25.65
CA MET A 411 -3.48 13.72 25.35
C MET A 411 -4.02 14.20 24.01
N ASP A 412 -3.58 15.36 23.53
CA ASP A 412 -3.98 15.91 22.22
C ASP A 412 -3.45 15.07 21.05
N GLN A 413 -2.40 14.28 21.27
CA GLN A 413 -1.83 13.33 20.31
C GLN A 413 -2.23 11.89 20.64
N MET A 414 -2.07 11.46 21.89
CA MET A 414 -2.29 10.08 22.32
C MET A 414 -3.69 9.58 22.03
N VAL A 415 -4.74 10.36 22.36
CA VAL A 415 -6.12 9.89 22.20
C VAL A 415 -6.52 9.74 20.73
N PRO A 416 -6.30 10.73 19.84
CA PRO A 416 -6.59 10.57 18.42
C PRO A 416 -5.85 9.39 17.77
N VAL A 417 -4.55 9.22 18.09
CA VAL A 417 -3.75 8.09 17.60
C VAL A 417 -4.32 6.76 18.08
N SER A 418 -4.60 6.63 19.38
CA SER A 418 -5.13 5.38 19.96
C SER A 418 -6.47 5.00 19.35
N LEU A 419 -7.37 5.96 19.15
CA LEU A 419 -8.66 5.72 18.51
C LEU A 419 -8.50 5.31 17.05
N MET A 420 -7.49 5.84 16.35
CA MET A 420 -7.19 5.46 14.96
C MET A 420 -6.61 4.03 14.89
N LEU A 421 -5.68 3.68 15.80
CA LEU A 421 -5.08 2.33 15.87
C LEU A 421 -6.11 1.24 16.10
N ILE A 422 -7.12 1.50 16.94
CA ILE A 422 -8.21 0.57 17.22
C ILE A 422 -9.28 0.65 16.13
N GLY A 423 -9.66 1.87 15.74
CA GLY A 423 -10.76 2.11 14.82
C GLY A 423 -10.52 1.55 13.42
N MET A 424 -9.27 1.55 12.94
CA MET A 424 -8.94 1.11 11.59
C MET A 424 -9.16 -0.40 11.38
N PRO A 425 -8.60 -1.30 12.17
CA PRO A 425 -8.84 -2.73 12.01
C PRO A 425 -10.28 -3.14 12.37
N VAL A 426 -10.90 -2.48 13.34
CA VAL A 426 -12.27 -2.82 13.79
C VAL A 426 -13.32 -2.41 12.75
N SER A 427 -13.18 -1.21 12.16
CA SER A 427 -14.12 -0.74 11.14
C SER A 427 -13.80 -1.25 9.73
N GLY A 428 -12.59 -1.79 9.51
CA GLY A 428 -12.11 -2.10 8.17
C GLY A 428 -11.96 -0.88 7.27
N SER A 429 -11.99 0.35 7.83
CA SER A 429 -12.04 1.59 7.07
C SER A 429 -11.04 2.61 7.58
N ILE A 430 -10.09 2.96 6.74
CA ILE A 430 -9.10 4.03 7.02
C ILE A 430 -9.83 5.36 7.22
N GLY A 431 -10.80 5.66 6.37
CA GLY A 431 -11.56 6.92 6.45
C GLY A 431 -12.33 7.06 7.76
N HIS A 432 -12.95 6.00 8.29
CA HIS A 432 -13.62 6.05 9.59
C HIS A 432 -12.64 6.31 10.73
N ALA A 433 -11.49 5.67 10.69
CA ALA A 433 -10.46 5.82 11.72
C ALA A 433 -9.87 7.24 11.73
N ILE A 434 -9.55 7.79 10.56
CA ILE A 434 -9.07 9.18 10.43
C ILE A 434 -10.17 10.16 10.88
N GLY A 435 -11.42 9.93 10.46
CA GLY A 435 -12.54 10.76 10.88
C GLY A 435 -12.71 10.78 12.41
N LEU A 436 -12.63 9.61 13.05
CA LEU A 436 -12.70 9.50 14.50
C LEU A 436 -11.55 10.25 15.20
N ALA A 437 -10.33 10.13 14.65
CA ALA A 437 -9.17 10.84 15.18
C ALA A 437 -9.30 12.37 15.04
N MET A 438 -9.76 12.87 13.89
CA MET A 438 -9.97 14.30 13.66
C MET A 438 -11.06 14.88 14.57
N ILE A 439 -12.16 14.15 14.73
CA ILE A 439 -13.25 14.54 15.64
C ILE A 439 -12.76 14.56 17.08
N SER A 440 -12.06 13.52 17.55
CA SER A 440 -11.57 13.43 18.91
C SER A 440 -10.58 14.54 19.24
N TYR A 441 -9.63 14.83 18.35
CA TYR A 441 -8.71 15.96 18.51
C TYR A 441 -9.46 17.29 18.65
N THR A 442 -10.41 17.55 17.76
CA THR A 442 -11.21 18.78 17.76
C THR A 442 -11.99 18.93 19.07
N VAL A 443 -12.65 17.85 19.51
CA VAL A 443 -13.41 17.83 20.77
C VAL A 443 -12.49 18.08 21.96
N ILE A 444 -11.36 17.39 22.06
CA ILE A 444 -10.40 17.57 23.16
C ILE A 444 -9.94 19.03 23.22
N LYS A 445 -9.48 19.61 22.10
CA LYS A 445 -9.00 21.00 22.04
C LYS A 445 -10.07 22.01 22.43
N VAL A 446 -11.29 21.85 21.92
CA VAL A 446 -12.40 22.77 22.22
C VAL A 446 -12.77 22.76 23.70
N PHE A 447 -12.96 21.56 24.28
CA PHE A 447 -13.36 21.47 25.70
C PHE A 447 -12.22 21.65 26.67
N SER A 448 -10.96 21.61 26.25
CA SER A 448 -9.80 22.00 27.04
C SER A 448 -9.49 23.51 26.98
N GLY A 449 -10.36 24.31 26.36
CA GLY A 449 -10.18 25.76 26.27
C GLY A 449 -9.16 26.22 25.23
N LYS A 450 -8.68 25.30 24.37
CA LYS A 450 -7.67 25.54 23.31
C LYS A 450 -8.29 25.64 21.92
N ALA A 451 -9.55 25.98 21.78
CA ALA A 451 -10.29 26.03 20.52
C ALA A 451 -9.60 26.87 19.41
N LYS A 452 -8.87 27.92 19.81
CA LYS A 452 -8.12 28.80 18.88
C LYS A 452 -6.89 28.13 18.24
N GLU A 453 -6.39 27.05 18.82
CA GLU A 453 -5.25 26.28 18.28
C GLU A 453 -5.67 25.35 17.15
N VAL A 454 -6.96 25.07 17.00
CA VAL A 454 -7.50 24.21 15.94
C VAL A 454 -7.62 25.01 14.65
N SER A 455 -7.04 24.49 13.56
CA SER A 455 -7.13 25.13 12.25
C SER A 455 -8.56 25.10 11.71
N VAL A 456 -8.93 26.09 10.91
CA VAL A 456 -10.24 26.15 10.25
C VAL A 456 -10.47 24.89 9.40
N LEU A 457 -9.42 24.41 8.71
CA LEU A 457 -9.48 23.20 7.90
C LEU A 457 -9.77 21.96 8.76
N THR A 458 -9.16 21.84 9.94
CA THR A 458 -9.44 20.77 10.91
C THR A 458 -10.90 20.77 11.35
N TYR A 459 -11.48 21.94 11.63
CA TYR A 459 -12.92 22.06 11.96
C TYR A 459 -13.80 21.59 10.81
N VAL A 460 -13.51 22.04 9.58
CA VAL A 460 -14.29 21.66 8.39
C VAL A 460 -14.22 20.14 8.15
N ILE A 461 -13.04 19.55 8.22
CA ILE A 461 -12.87 18.10 8.02
C ILE A 461 -13.59 17.32 9.12
N SER A 462 -13.45 17.71 10.39
CA SER A 462 -14.14 17.06 11.52
C SER A 462 -15.66 17.14 11.39
N ALA A 463 -16.18 18.29 10.95
CA ALA A 463 -17.61 18.47 10.70
C ALA A 463 -18.10 17.57 9.53
N LEU A 464 -17.34 17.46 8.45
CA LEU A 464 -17.66 16.59 7.33
C LEU A 464 -17.72 15.09 7.75
N PHE A 465 -16.76 14.64 8.58
CA PHE A 465 -16.79 13.29 9.11
C PHE A 465 -17.94 13.06 10.10
N LEU A 466 -18.26 14.04 10.94
CA LEU A 466 -19.44 13.98 11.80
C LEU A 466 -20.74 13.83 10.97
N LEU A 467 -20.90 14.67 9.96
CA LEU A 467 -22.03 14.56 9.04
C LEU A 467 -22.09 13.18 8.36
N LYS A 468 -20.92 12.65 7.93
CA LYS A 468 -20.83 11.33 7.35
C LYS A 468 -21.32 10.24 8.31
N PHE A 469 -20.92 10.28 9.57
CA PHE A 469 -21.27 9.22 10.54
C PHE A 469 -22.75 9.23 10.94
N PHE A 470 -23.41 10.37 10.88
CA PHE A 470 -24.81 10.51 11.33
C PHE A 470 -25.84 10.64 10.21
N LEU A 471 -25.45 11.08 9.02
CA LEU A 471 -26.40 11.36 7.93
C LEU A 471 -26.31 10.38 6.77
N ILE A 472 -25.30 9.50 6.74
CA ILE A 472 -25.13 8.53 5.66
C ILE A 472 -25.14 7.14 6.28
N VAL A 473 -26.25 6.48 6.10
CA VAL A 473 -26.44 5.05 6.33
C VAL A 473 -26.04 4.31 5.07
#